data_1b7a2ebbcbafcc6700aead0cdf3b09ae
#
_entry.id   1b7a2ebbcbafcc6700aead0cdf3b09ae
#
_cell.length_a   1.000
_cell.length_b   1.000
_cell.length_c   1.000
_cell.angle_alpha   90.00
_cell.angle_beta   90.00
_cell.angle_gamma   90.00
#
_symmetry.space_group_name_H-M   'P 1'
#
loop_
_entity.id
_entity.type
_entity.pdbx_description
1 polymer ?
#
loop_
_entity_poly.entity_id
_entity_poly.type
_entity_poly.pdbx_seq_one_letter_code
_entity_poly.pdbx_strand_id
1 'polypeptide(L)'
;LIYKGYTIQPYSPMAGTGLSSHELNQPGTYRDVMDTTVVAQFKVLSSGVEILKTISSETISDKNLSLPFYLLAWTTTPWTLPSNTALTVGPKIDYAIVKTQNRYTDEAGILILAESLLAKQFDKNSPAYEVLGRCKGSDLIGIKYEQLIDWAQPMDNPEQAFRVIGGDFVTTEDGTGIVHTAPTFGADDAIVARAAGVPPMLVDDGTGHGVPLVDMQGRLREGFGPMAGRFVKNEYYPEGEAPEKSVDVDIAIDLKIRGLAFKVEKYSHSYPHCWRTDKPILYFPLDSWFVKATAAKDRMTELNKTINWKPESTGTGRFGKWLENLNDWNLSRSRFWGIPIPIWRTEDGSEEICIGSVEELAIACRESV
;
A
#
# COMPACT_ATOMS: atom_id res chain seq x y z
N LEU A 1 -10.32 -2.16 -26.59
CA LEU A 1 -10.68 -2.76 -25.29
C LEU A 1 -9.52 -3.45 -24.57
N ILE A 2 -8.41 -3.78 -25.29
CA ILE A 2 -7.17 -4.33 -24.68
C ILE A 2 -6.25 -3.16 -24.36
N TYR A 3 -5.65 -3.18 -23.17
CA TYR A 3 -4.68 -2.16 -22.76
C TYR A 3 -3.65 -2.75 -21.83
N LYS A 4 -2.46 -2.13 -21.78
CA LYS A 4 -1.40 -2.43 -20.82
C LYS A 4 -1.57 -1.55 -19.58
N GLY A 5 -1.42 -2.13 -18.41
CA GLY A 5 -1.45 -1.45 -17.13
C GLY A 5 -0.80 -2.29 -16.06
N TYR A 6 -0.91 -1.88 -14.80
CA TYR A 6 -0.49 -2.69 -13.67
C TYR A 6 -1.56 -2.72 -12.60
N THR A 7 -1.54 -3.78 -11.79
CA THR A 7 -2.30 -3.87 -10.54
C THR A 7 -1.40 -4.41 -9.45
N ILE A 8 -1.69 -4.00 -8.22
CA ILE A 8 -1.02 -4.59 -7.06
C ILE A 8 -1.60 -5.99 -6.85
N GLN A 9 -0.74 -6.99 -6.95
CA GLN A 9 -1.12 -8.40 -6.88
C GLN A 9 -0.25 -9.13 -5.84
N PRO A 10 -0.78 -10.20 -5.23
CA PRO A 10 0.04 -11.13 -4.47
C PRO A 10 1.12 -11.72 -5.37
N TYR A 11 2.36 -11.61 -4.96
CA TYR A 11 3.53 -12.03 -5.74
C TYR A 11 4.50 -12.82 -4.87
N SER A 12 5.02 -13.92 -5.37
CA SER A 12 6.08 -14.67 -4.72
C SER A 12 7.43 -14.36 -5.35
N PRO A 13 8.32 -13.62 -4.69
CA PRO A 13 9.68 -13.38 -5.18
C PRO A 13 10.45 -14.67 -5.43
N MET A 14 10.27 -15.68 -4.57
CA MET A 14 10.97 -16.96 -4.67
C MET A 14 10.45 -17.87 -5.79
N ALA A 15 9.17 -17.72 -6.19
CA ALA A 15 8.62 -18.45 -7.33
C ALA A 15 8.66 -17.62 -8.62
N GLY A 16 8.97 -16.31 -8.54
CA GLY A 16 9.00 -15.39 -9.68
C GLY A 16 7.63 -15.21 -10.36
N THR A 17 6.52 -15.35 -9.61
CA THR A 17 5.17 -15.32 -10.20
C THR A 17 4.13 -14.72 -9.28
N GLY A 18 3.11 -14.07 -9.89
CA GLY A 18 1.89 -13.67 -9.20
C GLY A 18 1.06 -14.88 -8.74
N LEU A 19 0.30 -14.69 -7.68
CA LEU A 19 -0.66 -15.68 -7.18
C LEU A 19 -2.09 -15.15 -7.37
N SER A 20 -2.99 -16.08 -7.73
CA SER A 20 -4.42 -15.76 -7.80
C SER A 20 -5.04 -15.74 -6.39
N SER A 21 -6.19 -15.09 -6.26
CA SER A 21 -6.99 -15.14 -5.03
C SER A 21 -7.38 -16.56 -4.64
N HIS A 22 -7.58 -17.46 -5.62
CA HIS A 22 -7.85 -18.87 -5.35
C HIS A 22 -6.66 -19.55 -4.65
N GLU A 23 -5.43 -19.24 -5.06
CA GLU A 23 -4.22 -19.79 -4.43
C GLU A 23 -4.01 -19.25 -3.03
N LEU A 24 -4.38 -18.00 -2.77
CA LEU A 24 -4.35 -17.42 -1.42
C LEU A 24 -5.39 -18.01 -0.49
N ASN A 25 -6.50 -18.51 -1.03
CA ASN A 25 -7.58 -19.11 -0.25
C ASN A 25 -7.36 -20.62 0.05
N GLN A 26 -6.21 -21.19 -0.34
CA GLN A 26 -5.89 -22.58 -0.03
C GLN A 26 -5.57 -22.75 1.47
N PRO A 27 -5.93 -23.90 2.07
CA PRO A 27 -5.55 -24.20 3.45
C PRO A 27 -4.03 -24.13 3.65
N GLY A 28 -3.60 -23.50 4.75
CA GLY A 28 -2.17 -23.37 5.09
C GLY A 28 -1.41 -22.24 4.37
N THR A 29 -2.08 -21.46 3.51
CA THR A 29 -1.49 -20.27 2.90
C THR A 29 -1.23 -19.19 3.92
N TYR A 30 -2.19 -18.91 4.79
CA TYR A 30 -2.03 -17.97 5.89
C TYR A 30 -1.44 -18.68 7.11
N ARG A 31 -0.37 -18.10 7.66
CA ARG A 31 0.35 -18.64 8.83
C ARG A 31 0.58 -17.54 9.84
N ASP A 32 0.50 -17.88 11.12
CA ASP A 32 0.84 -16.94 12.17
C ASP A 32 2.35 -16.71 12.19
N VAL A 33 2.75 -15.46 12.07
CA VAL A 33 4.13 -15.00 12.10
C VAL A 33 4.31 -13.98 13.21
N MET A 34 5.53 -13.89 13.74
CA MET A 34 5.90 -12.92 14.77
C MET A 34 6.78 -11.84 14.15
N ASP A 35 6.17 -10.75 13.70
CA ASP A 35 6.88 -9.65 13.07
C ASP A 35 7.19 -8.49 14.03
N THR A 36 8.17 -7.66 13.67
CA THR A 36 8.43 -6.39 14.34
C THR A 36 7.48 -5.36 13.79
N THR A 37 6.70 -4.71 14.65
CA THR A 37 5.77 -3.65 14.27
C THR A 37 6.23 -2.31 14.79
N VAL A 38 5.83 -1.26 14.12
CA VAL A 38 6.15 0.13 14.48
C VAL A 38 4.90 0.99 14.46
N VAL A 39 4.68 1.74 15.52
CA VAL A 39 3.85 2.94 15.51
C VAL A 39 4.79 4.11 15.21
N ALA A 40 4.75 4.58 13.98
CA ALA A 40 5.63 5.65 13.49
C ALA A 40 5.01 7.04 13.71
N GLN A 41 5.85 8.04 13.95
CA GLN A 41 5.52 9.44 14.17
C GLN A 41 5.82 10.26 12.91
N PHE A 42 4.79 10.62 12.15
CA PHE A 42 4.91 11.45 10.95
C PHE A 42 4.74 12.91 11.32
N LYS A 43 5.81 13.69 11.24
CA LYS A 43 5.85 15.08 11.69
C LYS A 43 5.03 15.97 10.76
N VAL A 44 4.06 16.69 11.33
CA VAL A 44 3.19 17.63 10.62
C VAL A 44 3.97 18.88 10.24
N LEU A 45 3.82 19.35 9.00
CA LEU A 45 4.39 20.62 8.56
C LEU A 45 3.68 21.83 9.21
N SER A 46 4.36 22.97 9.27
CA SER A 46 3.82 24.19 9.90
C SER A 46 2.45 24.60 9.38
N SER A 47 2.19 24.44 8.07
CA SER A 47 0.87 24.70 7.48
C SER A 47 -0.23 23.80 8.05
N GLY A 48 0.11 22.55 8.35
CA GLY A 48 -0.81 21.59 8.97
C GLY A 48 -1.07 21.91 10.44
N VAL A 49 -0.07 22.42 11.17
CA VAL A 49 -0.25 22.86 12.57
C VAL A 49 -1.25 24.02 12.66
N GLU A 50 -1.22 24.97 11.73
CA GLU A 50 -2.20 26.04 11.67
C GLU A 50 -3.63 25.52 11.40
N ILE A 51 -3.77 24.51 10.56
CA ILE A 51 -5.06 23.84 10.35
C ILE A 51 -5.53 23.19 11.65
N LEU A 52 -4.68 22.40 12.32
CA LEU A 52 -5.00 21.71 13.57
C LEU A 52 -5.43 22.68 14.68
N LYS A 53 -4.80 23.85 14.75
CA LYS A 53 -5.20 24.94 15.67
C LYS A 53 -6.64 25.41 15.43
N THR A 54 -7.07 25.44 14.18
CA THR A 54 -8.39 25.95 13.78
C THR A 54 -9.50 24.92 13.96
N ILE A 55 -9.20 23.64 13.66
CA ILE A 55 -10.19 22.56 13.67
C ILE A 55 -10.36 21.88 15.02
N SER A 56 -9.41 22.07 15.94
CA SER A 56 -9.49 21.48 17.28
C SER A 56 -10.72 21.98 18.03
N SER A 57 -11.47 21.06 18.65
CA SER A 57 -12.63 21.36 19.48
C SER A 57 -12.31 22.23 20.72
N GLU A 58 -11.03 22.28 21.09
CA GLU A 58 -10.53 23.03 22.24
C GLU A 58 -9.37 23.93 21.80
N THR A 59 -9.19 25.08 22.49
CA THR A 59 -8.10 25.99 22.17
C THR A 59 -6.76 25.42 22.63
N ILE A 60 -5.87 25.12 21.66
CA ILE A 60 -4.52 24.71 21.95
C ILE A 60 -3.69 25.96 22.33
N SER A 61 -3.09 25.95 23.53
CA SER A 61 -2.30 27.10 24.02
C SER A 61 -1.03 27.33 23.18
N ASP A 62 -0.55 28.57 23.12
CA ASP A 62 0.66 28.94 22.38
C ASP A 62 1.89 28.16 22.84
N LYS A 63 1.99 27.81 24.13
CA LYS A 63 3.05 26.94 24.65
C LYS A 63 3.02 25.55 24.03
N ASN A 64 1.85 24.98 23.78
CA ASN A 64 1.71 23.69 23.15
C ASN A 64 1.94 23.78 21.63
N LEU A 65 1.59 24.89 20.98
CA LEU A 65 1.84 25.14 19.56
C LEU A 65 3.34 25.21 19.20
N SER A 66 4.22 25.46 20.18
CA SER A 66 5.67 25.40 19.97
C SER A 66 6.25 23.97 19.93
N LEU A 67 5.48 22.97 20.33
CA LEU A 67 5.87 21.56 20.28
C LEU A 67 5.66 20.96 18.86
N PRO A 68 6.44 19.93 18.47
CA PRO A 68 6.20 19.24 17.22
C PRO A 68 4.88 18.43 17.28
N PHE A 69 4.15 18.42 16.17
CA PHE A 69 2.93 17.64 15.99
C PHE A 69 3.23 16.43 15.10
N TYR A 70 2.66 15.28 15.47
CA TYR A 70 2.86 14.03 14.76
C TYR A 70 1.54 13.30 14.52
N LEU A 71 1.35 12.76 13.32
CA LEU A 71 0.33 11.78 13.00
C LEU A 71 0.91 10.40 13.31
N LEU A 72 0.19 9.57 14.07
CA LEU A 72 0.63 8.22 14.42
C LEU A 72 0.06 7.20 13.44
N ALA A 73 0.91 6.48 12.73
CA ALA A 73 0.48 5.35 11.91
C ALA A 73 1.21 4.06 12.33
N TRP A 74 0.45 2.96 12.37
CA TRP A 74 0.94 1.65 12.73
C TRP A 74 1.16 0.78 11.50
N THR A 75 2.24 -0.01 11.50
CA THR A 75 2.51 -0.99 10.45
C THR A 75 3.11 -2.28 11.02
N THR A 76 2.72 -3.42 10.44
CA THR A 76 3.33 -4.74 10.66
C THR A 76 4.46 -5.02 9.66
N THR A 77 4.67 -4.14 8.69
CA THR A 77 5.67 -4.28 7.61
C THR A 77 6.51 -3.01 7.50
N PRO A 78 7.41 -2.71 8.47
CA PRO A 78 8.24 -1.51 8.45
C PRO A 78 9.03 -1.30 7.15
N TRP A 79 9.37 -2.37 6.44
CA TRP A 79 10.07 -2.32 5.16
C TRP A 79 9.31 -1.54 4.05
N THR A 80 7.99 -1.32 4.21
CA THR A 80 7.19 -0.51 3.28
C THR A 80 7.22 0.99 3.60
N LEU A 81 7.70 1.40 4.79
CA LEU A 81 7.74 2.81 5.20
C LEU A 81 8.54 3.73 4.25
N PRO A 82 9.66 3.28 3.63
CA PRO A 82 10.33 4.09 2.61
C PRO A 82 9.48 4.38 1.37
N SER A 83 8.45 3.56 1.14
CA SER A 83 7.48 3.74 0.04
C SER A 83 6.20 4.44 0.44
N ASN A 84 6.16 5.05 1.64
CA ASN A 84 5.05 5.88 2.09
C ASN A 84 4.90 7.10 1.18
N THR A 85 3.67 7.38 0.73
CA THR A 85 3.35 8.61 0.01
C THR A 85 2.10 9.31 0.54
N ALA A 86 1.33 8.64 1.41
CA ALA A 86 0.19 9.25 2.10
C ALA A 86 -0.04 8.63 3.48
N LEU A 87 -0.88 9.30 4.27
CA LEU A 87 -1.52 8.74 5.46
C LEU A 87 -3.03 8.76 5.23
N THR A 88 -3.69 7.62 5.43
CA THR A 88 -5.15 7.52 5.24
C THR A 88 -5.88 7.53 6.57
N VAL A 89 -6.87 8.41 6.68
CA VAL A 89 -7.76 8.53 7.84
C VAL A 89 -9.19 8.15 7.48
N GLY A 90 -9.95 7.65 8.45
CA GLY A 90 -11.40 7.45 8.29
C GLY A 90 -12.13 8.78 8.47
N PRO A 91 -12.79 9.36 7.44
CA PRO A 91 -13.39 10.70 7.52
C PRO A 91 -14.39 10.89 8.67
N LYS A 92 -15.06 9.79 9.08
CA LYS A 92 -16.09 9.78 10.13
C LYS A 92 -15.56 9.45 11.52
N ILE A 93 -14.29 9.02 11.63
CA ILE A 93 -13.66 8.63 12.90
C ILE A 93 -13.31 9.89 13.69
N ASP A 94 -13.45 9.80 15.02
CA ASP A 94 -13.01 10.84 15.96
C ASP A 94 -11.54 10.62 16.30
N TYR A 95 -10.74 11.69 16.18
CA TYR A 95 -9.32 11.73 16.49
C TYR A 95 -9.06 12.64 17.69
N ALA A 96 -8.17 12.19 18.57
CA ALA A 96 -7.69 12.96 19.69
C ALA A 96 -6.33 13.59 19.36
N ILE A 97 -6.15 14.82 19.83
CA ILE A 97 -4.90 15.58 19.81
C ILE A 97 -4.36 15.52 21.24
N VAL A 98 -3.27 14.79 21.46
CA VAL A 98 -2.76 14.51 22.81
C VAL A 98 -1.31 14.95 22.97
N LYS A 99 -0.99 15.56 24.09
CA LYS A 99 0.37 15.90 24.49
C LYS A 99 0.96 14.78 25.31
N THR A 100 2.17 14.36 25.00
CA THR A 100 2.91 13.34 25.73
C THR A 100 4.43 13.49 25.48
N GLN A 101 5.21 12.56 26.02
CA GLN A 101 6.65 12.41 25.72
C GLN A 101 6.89 11.18 24.88
N ASN A 102 7.89 11.24 23.99
CA ASN A 102 8.35 10.05 23.29
C ASN A 102 9.06 9.12 24.27
N ARG A 103 8.69 7.83 24.30
CA ARG A 103 9.23 6.86 25.26
C ARG A 103 10.69 6.50 25.06
N TYR A 104 11.31 6.88 23.95
CA TYR A 104 12.71 6.55 23.61
C TYR A 104 13.66 7.75 23.74
N THR A 105 13.15 8.97 23.58
CA THR A 105 13.95 10.21 23.59
C THR A 105 13.56 11.17 24.71
N ASP A 106 12.46 10.91 25.41
CA ASP A 106 11.85 11.79 26.43
C ASP A 106 11.45 13.18 25.91
N GLU A 107 11.49 13.41 24.60
CA GLU A 107 11.08 14.67 23.98
C GLU A 107 9.57 14.82 23.99
N ALA A 108 9.10 16.02 24.38
CA ALA A 108 7.66 16.34 24.37
C ALA A 108 7.17 16.54 22.95
N GLY A 109 5.98 16.03 22.66
CA GLY A 109 5.31 16.20 21.37
C GLY A 109 3.80 16.12 21.48
N ILE A 110 3.12 16.48 20.42
CA ILE A 110 1.67 16.39 20.28
C ILE A 110 1.37 15.33 19.23
N LEU A 111 0.60 14.32 19.63
CA LEU A 111 0.28 13.17 18.82
C LEU A 111 -1.19 13.18 18.41
N ILE A 112 -1.47 12.70 17.19
CA ILE A 112 -2.81 12.61 16.63
C ILE A 112 -3.07 11.14 16.31
N LEU A 113 -4.14 10.56 16.88
CA LEU A 113 -4.58 9.19 16.66
C LEU A 113 -6.09 9.08 16.94
N ALA A 114 -6.72 7.98 16.51
CA ALA A 114 -8.13 7.75 16.80
C ALA A 114 -8.39 7.72 18.31
N GLU A 115 -9.38 8.46 18.78
CA GLU A 115 -9.71 8.61 20.21
C GLU A 115 -10.00 7.26 20.87
N SER A 116 -10.73 6.38 20.20
CA SER A 116 -11.06 5.04 20.70
C SER A 116 -9.86 4.13 20.93
N LEU A 117 -8.71 4.46 20.33
CA LEU A 117 -7.47 3.67 20.43
C LEU A 117 -6.46 4.22 21.45
N LEU A 118 -6.78 5.34 22.13
CA LEU A 118 -5.91 5.91 23.15
C LEU A 118 -5.51 4.87 24.22
N ALA A 119 -6.47 4.14 24.77
CA ALA A 119 -6.20 3.14 25.83
C ALA A 119 -5.33 1.97 25.36
N LYS A 120 -5.34 1.64 24.04
CA LYS A 120 -4.47 0.61 23.46
C LYS A 120 -3.03 1.10 23.27
N GLN A 121 -2.88 2.38 22.92
CA GLN A 121 -1.57 2.97 22.64
C GLN A 121 -0.87 3.45 23.91
N PHE A 122 -1.62 3.93 24.89
CA PHE A 122 -1.10 4.40 26.17
C PHE A 122 -1.37 3.36 27.27
N ASP A 123 -0.53 2.33 27.32
CA ASP A 123 -0.53 1.29 28.34
C ASP A 123 0.16 1.75 29.64
N LYS A 124 0.23 0.84 30.64
CA LYS A 124 0.82 1.15 31.96
C LYS A 124 2.31 1.56 31.90
N ASN A 125 3.01 1.23 30.83
CA ASN A 125 4.43 1.54 30.62
C ASN A 125 4.63 2.75 29.71
N SER A 126 3.55 3.35 29.24
CA SER A 126 3.59 4.54 28.39
C SER A 126 3.73 5.80 29.24
N PRO A 127 4.38 6.86 28.72
CA PRO A 127 4.34 8.18 29.33
C PRO A 127 2.88 8.66 29.52
N ALA A 128 2.63 9.47 30.53
CA ALA A 128 1.34 10.10 30.74
C ALA A 128 0.99 10.99 29.53
N TYR A 129 -0.29 11.12 29.24
CA TYR A 129 -0.77 11.99 28.17
C TYR A 129 -1.86 12.95 28.66
N GLU A 130 -1.98 14.08 28.00
CA GLU A 130 -3.02 15.09 28.19
C GLU A 130 -3.77 15.27 26.89
N VAL A 131 -5.10 15.17 26.90
CA VAL A 131 -5.92 15.46 25.71
C VAL A 131 -6.06 16.97 25.58
N LEU A 132 -5.59 17.50 24.46
CA LEU A 132 -5.61 18.95 24.14
C LEU A 132 -6.79 19.34 23.25
N GLY A 133 -7.41 18.38 22.59
CA GLY A 133 -8.53 18.63 21.70
C GLY A 133 -8.92 17.40 20.89
N ARG A 134 -9.97 17.56 20.08
CA ARG A 134 -10.53 16.52 19.21
C ARG A 134 -10.89 17.11 17.85
N CYS A 135 -10.91 16.28 16.83
CA CYS A 135 -11.38 16.62 15.49
C CYS A 135 -11.93 15.39 14.77
N LYS A 136 -12.62 15.57 13.66
CA LYS A 136 -13.00 14.51 12.76
C LYS A 136 -11.88 14.16 11.78
N GLY A 137 -11.85 12.91 11.28
CA GLY A 137 -10.90 12.54 10.24
C GLY A 137 -11.06 13.38 8.96
N SER A 138 -12.28 13.81 8.63
CA SER A 138 -12.52 14.73 7.52
C SER A 138 -11.72 16.03 7.63
N ASP A 139 -11.48 16.50 8.85
CA ASP A 139 -10.79 17.77 9.12
C ASP A 139 -9.26 17.64 8.97
N LEU A 140 -8.74 16.39 9.03
CA LEU A 140 -7.32 16.10 8.86
C LEU A 140 -6.93 15.98 7.39
N ILE A 141 -7.88 15.79 6.46
CA ILE A 141 -7.61 15.59 5.04
C ILE A 141 -6.91 16.83 4.45
N GLY A 142 -5.81 16.59 3.74
CA GLY A 142 -4.98 17.64 3.12
C GLY A 142 -3.83 18.13 4.00
N ILE A 143 -3.78 17.78 5.29
CA ILE A 143 -2.64 18.12 6.16
C ILE A 143 -1.38 17.45 5.58
N LYS A 144 -0.32 18.24 5.40
CA LYS A 144 0.98 17.80 4.92
C LYS A 144 1.90 17.46 6.09
N TYR A 145 2.76 16.46 5.88
CA TYR A 145 3.75 15.99 6.85
C TYR A 145 5.14 15.82 6.20
N GLU A 146 6.18 15.84 7.02
CA GLU A 146 7.55 15.55 6.58
C GLU A 146 7.67 14.06 6.21
N GLN A 147 8.34 13.76 5.10
CA GLN A 147 8.62 12.37 4.71
C GLN A 147 9.36 11.65 5.85
N LEU A 148 8.87 10.50 6.28
CA LEU A 148 9.42 9.75 7.41
C LEU A 148 10.82 9.17 7.12
N ILE A 149 10.96 8.58 5.94
CA ILE A 149 12.19 7.96 5.43
C ILE A 149 12.43 8.49 4.01
N ASP A 150 13.44 9.31 3.85
CA ASP A 150 13.73 10.13 2.67
C ASP A 150 14.73 9.46 1.69
N TRP A 151 14.69 8.14 1.59
CA TRP A 151 15.58 7.40 0.68
C TRP A 151 15.34 7.69 -0.79
N ALA A 152 14.12 8.07 -1.14
CA ALA A 152 13.71 8.39 -2.51
C ALA A 152 12.56 9.40 -2.52
N GLN A 153 12.31 9.98 -3.70
CA GLN A 153 11.11 10.78 -3.98
C GLN A 153 10.31 10.12 -5.09
N PRO A 154 8.97 10.25 -5.10
CA PRO A 154 8.18 9.81 -6.23
C PRO A 154 8.66 10.45 -7.53
N MET A 155 8.82 9.65 -8.59
CA MET A 155 9.26 10.12 -9.90
C MET A 155 8.25 11.10 -10.51
N ASP A 156 6.95 10.82 -10.34
CA ASP A 156 5.86 11.64 -10.87
C ASP A 156 5.18 12.43 -9.77
N ASN A 157 4.91 13.72 -10.01
CA ASN A 157 4.14 14.64 -9.15
C ASN A 157 4.51 14.55 -7.64
N PRO A 158 5.79 14.62 -7.26
CA PRO A 158 6.23 14.46 -5.86
C PRO A 158 5.58 15.46 -4.90
N GLU A 159 5.15 16.64 -5.38
CA GLU A 159 4.46 17.67 -4.59
C GLU A 159 3.05 17.24 -4.12
N GLN A 160 2.48 16.20 -4.73
CA GLN A 160 1.19 15.62 -4.35
C GLN A 160 1.32 14.51 -3.30
N ALA A 161 2.53 14.08 -2.98
CA ALA A 161 2.81 13.11 -1.92
C ALA A 161 2.81 13.75 -0.52
N PHE A 162 2.98 12.91 0.50
CA PHE A 162 3.19 13.25 1.91
C PHE A 162 2.09 14.11 2.51
N ARG A 163 0.84 13.71 2.27
CA ARG A 163 -0.36 14.34 2.83
C ARG A 163 -1.38 13.33 3.33
N VAL A 164 -2.26 13.80 4.20
CA VAL A 164 -3.39 13.02 4.70
C VAL A 164 -4.48 12.93 3.64
N ILE A 165 -5.02 11.74 3.43
CA ILE A 165 -6.15 11.45 2.53
C ILE A 165 -7.25 10.69 3.28
N GLY A 166 -8.47 10.69 2.74
CA GLY A 166 -9.61 9.97 3.32
C GLY A 166 -9.76 8.58 2.72
N GLY A 167 -10.17 7.59 3.54
CA GLY A 167 -10.49 6.24 3.09
C GLY A 167 -11.49 5.55 4.01
N ASP A 168 -12.53 4.93 3.43
CA ASP A 168 -13.59 4.28 4.20
C ASP A 168 -13.19 2.91 4.78
N PHE A 169 -12.04 2.36 4.38
CA PHE A 169 -11.51 1.09 4.88
C PHE A 169 -10.77 1.21 6.23
N VAL A 170 -10.51 2.42 6.70
CA VAL A 170 -9.85 2.65 7.98
C VAL A 170 -10.73 2.18 9.13
N THR A 171 -10.19 1.32 9.97
CA THR A 171 -10.88 0.79 11.16
C THR A 171 -10.23 1.29 12.45
N THR A 172 -10.95 1.08 13.57
CA THR A 172 -10.46 1.37 14.93
C THR A 172 -10.39 0.09 15.78
N GLU A 173 -10.27 -1.06 15.13
CA GLU A 173 -10.11 -2.34 15.83
C GLU A 173 -8.70 -2.48 16.40
N ASP A 174 -7.69 -2.16 15.57
CA ASP A 174 -6.28 -2.17 15.94
C ASP A 174 -5.52 -0.97 15.36
N GLY A 175 -4.25 -0.83 15.78
CA GLY A 175 -3.38 0.24 15.32
C GLY A 175 -3.68 1.59 15.94
N THR A 176 -3.70 2.63 15.13
CA THR A 176 -3.83 4.03 15.56
C THR A 176 -5.03 4.75 14.92
N GLY A 177 -5.77 4.08 14.02
CA GLY A 177 -6.82 4.71 13.21
C GLY A 177 -6.30 5.61 12.10
N ILE A 178 -4.98 5.64 11.86
CA ILE A 178 -4.33 6.26 10.72
C ILE A 178 -3.51 5.18 10.02
N VAL A 179 -3.77 4.96 8.74
CA VAL A 179 -3.09 3.93 7.95
C VAL A 179 -1.91 4.55 7.20
N HIS A 180 -0.72 3.95 7.37
CA HIS A 180 0.42 4.19 6.50
C HIS A 180 0.09 3.68 5.10
N THR A 181 0.12 4.57 4.10
CA THR A 181 -0.29 4.26 2.74
C THR A 181 0.93 4.18 1.83
N ALA A 182 1.19 2.98 1.30
CA ALA A 182 2.25 2.69 0.35
C ALA A 182 1.64 2.10 -0.94
N PRO A 183 1.24 2.93 -1.92
CA PRO A 183 0.49 2.52 -3.11
C PRO A 183 1.19 1.49 -3.99
N THR A 184 2.50 1.32 -3.86
CA THR A 184 3.29 0.30 -4.56
C THR A 184 3.18 -1.10 -3.96
N PHE A 185 2.74 -1.22 -2.68
CA PHE A 185 2.76 -2.49 -1.95
C PHE A 185 1.44 -2.82 -1.23
N GLY A 186 0.40 -2.00 -1.41
CA GLY A 186 -0.94 -2.22 -0.89
C GLY A 186 -2.01 -2.04 -1.97
N ALA A 187 -2.91 -3.02 -2.14
CA ALA A 187 -3.96 -2.93 -3.16
C ALA A 187 -4.99 -1.83 -2.82
N ASP A 188 -5.45 -1.78 -1.57
CA ASP A 188 -6.37 -0.73 -1.10
C ASP A 188 -5.67 0.63 -1.07
N ASP A 189 -4.37 0.67 -0.70
CA ASP A 189 -3.53 1.86 -0.74
C ASP A 189 -3.45 2.45 -2.15
N ALA A 190 -3.26 1.59 -3.17
CA ALA A 190 -3.20 2.04 -4.56
C ALA A 190 -4.53 2.62 -5.05
N ILE A 191 -5.66 2.05 -4.61
CA ILE A 191 -6.99 2.53 -4.98
C ILE A 191 -7.24 3.91 -4.37
N VAL A 192 -7.04 4.05 -3.05
CA VAL A 192 -7.34 5.31 -2.35
C VAL A 192 -6.38 6.42 -2.73
N ALA A 193 -5.10 6.11 -2.91
CA ALA A 193 -4.10 7.08 -3.36
C ALA A 193 -4.40 7.60 -4.77
N ARG A 194 -4.75 6.70 -5.71
CA ARG A 194 -5.16 7.08 -7.07
C ARG A 194 -6.40 7.98 -7.05
N ALA A 195 -7.41 7.64 -6.25
CA ALA A 195 -8.62 8.46 -6.12
C ALA A 195 -8.32 9.86 -5.56
N ALA A 196 -7.34 9.97 -4.68
CA ALA A 196 -6.89 11.21 -4.09
C ALA A 196 -5.84 11.97 -4.95
N GLY A 197 -5.35 11.40 -6.05
CA GLY A 197 -4.28 11.99 -6.87
C GLY A 197 -2.91 11.99 -6.18
N VAL A 198 -2.65 11.01 -5.30
CA VAL A 198 -1.35 10.80 -4.65
C VAL A 198 -0.53 9.81 -5.50
N PRO A 199 0.73 10.15 -5.86
CA PRO A 199 1.57 9.26 -6.65
C PRO A 199 2.05 8.05 -5.84
N PRO A 200 2.30 6.90 -6.49
CA PRO A 200 3.06 5.81 -5.89
C PRO A 200 4.55 6.20 -5.78
N MET A 201 5.26 5.57 -4.83
CA MET A 201 6.71 5.68 -4.74
C MET A 201 7.35 4.82 -5.82
N LEU A 202 7.53 5.40 -7.01
CA LEU A 202 8.31 4.83 -8.11
C LEU A 202 9.56 5.68 -8.31
N VAL A 203 10.67 5.03 -8.59
CA VAL A 203 11.98 5.66 -8.84
C VAL A 203 12.45 5.31 -10.24
N ASP A 204 13.28 6.17 -10.83
CA ASP A 204 13.88 5.92 -12.15
C ASP A 204 14.87 4.76 -12.07
N ASP A 205 14.73 3.77 -12.95
CA ASP A 205 15.66 2.65 -13.11
C ASP A 205 16.93 3.01 -13.91
N GLY A 206 17.08 4.27 -14.28
CA GLY A 206 18.16 4.79 -15.14
C GLY A 206 17.83 4.80 -16.63
N THR A 207 16.65 4.34 -17.02
CA THR A 207 16.14 4.37 -18.41
C THR A 207 14.97 5.33 -18.60
N GLY A 208 14.55 6.01 -17.53
CA GLY A 208 13.33 6.83 -17.49
C GLY A 208 12.07 6.04 -17.16
N HIS A 209 12.20 4.76 -16.81
CA HIS A 209 11.07 3.92 -16.41
C HIS A 209 10.93 3.88 -14.89
N GLY A 210 9.71 4.16 -14.39
CA GLY A 210 9.40 4.15 -12.97
C GLY A 210 9.26 2.73 -12.42
N VAL A 211 10.07 2.39 -11.42
CA VAL A 211 10.06 1.06 -10.75
C VAL A 211 9.90 1.21 -9.24
N PRO A 212 9.34 0.21 -8.54
CA PRO A 212 9.26 0.21 -7.07
C PRO A 212 10.65 0.20 -6.41
N LEU A 213 10.75 0.69 -5.17
CA LEU A 213 11.98 0.62 -4.36
C LEU A 213 12.44 -0.80 -4.05
N VAL A 214 11.54 -1.78 -4.12
CA VAL A 214 11.86 -3.20 -3.98
C VAL A 214 11.80 -3.85 -5.34
N ASP A 215 12.76 -4.70 -5.68
CA ASP A 215 12.80 -5.43 -6.94
C ASP A 215 11.93 -6.70 -6.92
N MET A 216 11.82 -7.38 -8.05
CA MET A 216 11.02 -8.61 -8.17
C MET A 216 11.61 -9.79 -7.38
N GLN A 217 12.85 -9.73 -6.95
CA GLN A 217 13.48 -10.70 -6.05
C GLN A 217 13.16 -10.42 -4.58
N GLY A 218 12.53 -9.28 -4.28
CA GLY A 218 12.22 -8.85 -2.92
C GLY A 218 13.38 -8.15 -2.23
N ARG A 219 14.30 -7.50 -2.99
CA ARG A 219 15.42 -6.72 -2.48
C ARG A 219 15.17 -5.23 -2.60
N LEU A 220 15.61 -4.47 -1.62
CA LEU A 220 15.72 -3.02 -1.75
C LEU A 220 16.73 -2.70 -2.87
N ARG A 221 16.33 -1.83 -3.80
CA ARG A 221 17.17 -1.48 -4.95
C ARG A 221 18.44 -0.75 -4.54
N GLU A 222 19.51 -1.01 -5.30
CA GLU A 222 20.79 -0.29 -5.14
C GLU A 222 20.59 1.21 -5.40
N GLY A 223 21.33 2.03 -4.67
CA GLY A 223 21.28 3.49 -4.76
C GLY A 223 20.19 4.16 -3.91
N PHE A 224 19.33 3.40 -3.24
CA PHE A 224 18.24 3.94 -2.43
C PHE A 224 18.36 3.49 -0.96
N GLY A 225 18.93 4.37 -0.14
CA GLY A 225 19.03 4.19 1.30
C GLY A 225 20.14 3.24 1.77
N PRO A 226 20.34 3.15 3.08
CA PRO A 226 21.47 2.41 3.68
C PRO A 226 21.27 0.89 3.67
N MET A 227 20.08 0.40 3.31
CA MET A 227 19.74 -1.02 3.29
C MET A 227 19.64 -1.58 1.86
N ALA A 228 20.19 -0.85 0.87
CA ALA A 228 20.23 -1.28 -0.52
C ALA A 228 20.82 -2.70 -0.66
N GLY A 229 20.26 -3.48 -1.59
CA GLY A 229 20.67 -4.87 -1.85
C GLY A 229 20.12 -5.90 -0.85
N ARG A 230 19.56 -5.50 0.29
CA ARG A 230 19.01 -6.42 1.28
C ARG A 230 17.61 -6.90 0.92
N PHE A 231 17.32 -8.17 1.20
CA PHE A 231 15.97 -8.69 1.12
C PHE A 231 15.06 -8.09 2.21
N VAL A 232 13.84 -7.73 1.84
CA VAL A 232 12.84 -7.17 2.78
C VAL A 232 12.29 -8.21 3.76
N LYS A 233 12.45 -9.50 3.45
CA LYS A 233 12.13 -10.63 4.33
C LYS A 233 13.34 -11.55 4.47
N ASN A 234 13.67 -11.94 5.70
CA ASN A 234 14.81 -12.81 5.96
C ASN A 234 14.66 -14.20 5.35
N GLU A 235 13.43 -14.65 5.14
CA GLU A 235 13.09 -15.94 4.52
C GLU A 235 13.50 -16.03 3.05
N TYR A 236 13.88 -14.93 2.41
CA TYR A 236 14.36 -14.91 1.01
C TYR A 236 15.86 -15.19 0.88
N TYR A 237 16.61 -15.12 1.99
CA TYR A 237 18.01 -15.52 1.99
C TYR A 237 18.17 -17.04 1.89
N PRO A 238 19.28 -17.53 1.31
CA PRO A 238 19.68 -18.93 1.44
C PRO A 238 19.81 -19.33 2.92
N GLU A 239 19.71 -20.63 3.19
CA GLU A 239 19.82 -21.14 4.56
C GLU A 239 21.19 -20.78 5.18
N GLY A 240 21.15 -20.17 6.36
CA GLY A 240 22.34 -19.71 7.08
C GLY A 240 22.94 -18.39 6.63
N GLU A 241 22.41 -17.74 5.59
CA GLU A 241 22.92 -16.45 5.07
C GLU A 241 22.10 -15.24 5.52
N ALA A 242 20.93 -15.46 6.15
CA ALA A 242 20.10 -14.38 6.62
C ALA A 242 20.82 -13.56 7.71
N PRO A 243 20.80 -12.21 7.64
CA PRO A 243 21.39 -11.37 8.68
C PRO A 243 20.63 -11.56 10.01
N GLU A 244 21.32 -11.32 11.13
CA GLU A 244 20.71 -11.41 12.47
C GLU A 244 19.51 -10.49 12.62
N LYS A 245 19.57 -9.29 12.05
CA LYS A 245 18.47 -8.33 12.04
C LYS A 245 17.86 -8.22 10.66
N SER A 246 16.51 -8.36 10.59
CA SER A 246 15.79 -8.09 9.36
C SER A 246 15.74 -6.59 9.04
N VAL A 247 15.38 -6.24 7.80
CA VAL A 247 15.15 -4.86 7.39
C VAL A 247 14.10 -4.18 8.28
N ASP A 248 13.05 -4.90 8.67
CA ASP A 248 12.02 -4.37 9.58
C ASP A 248 12.60 -3.96 10.94
N VAL A 249 13.51 -4.76 11.49
CA VAL A 249 14.17 -4.48 12.77
C VAL A 249 15.11 -3.26 12.67
N ASP A 250 15.88 -3.17 11.59
CA ASP A 250 16.82 -2.07 11.41
C ASP A 250 16.12 -0.74 11.16
N ILE A 251 15.01 -0.74 10.39
CA ILE A 251 14.14 0.44 10.23
C ILE A 251 13.56 0.85 11.60
N ALA A 252 13.07 -0.11 12.39
CA ALA A 252 12.53 0.18 13.70
C ALA A 252 13.59 0.79 14.65
N ILE A 253 14.84 0.34 14.57
CA ILE A 253 15.97 0.90 15.34
C ILE A 253 16.29 2.32 14.88
N ASP A 254 16.36 2.56 13.56
CA ASP A 254 16.61 3.90 13.01
C ASP A 254 15.54 4.89 13.47
N LEU A 255 14.25 4.52 13.35
CA LEU A 255 13.17 5.36 13.81
C LEU A 255 13.19 5.64 15.32
N LYS A 256 13.63 4.67 16.15
CA LYS A 256 13.82 4.90 17.59
C LYS A 256 14.91 5.92 17.85
N ILE A 257 16.06 5.78 17.21
CA ILE A 257 17.22 6.69 17.38
C ILE A 257 16.84 8.12 16.96
N ARG A 258 16.07 8.26 15.90
CA ARG A 258 15.61 9.56 15.38
C ARG A 258 14.40 10.14 16.14
N GLY A 259 13.87 9.43 17.16
CA GLY A 259 12.67 9.87 17.88
C GLY A 259 11.39 9.82 17.04
N LEU A 260 11.37 9.07 15.95
CA LEU A 260 10.25 8.94 15.02
C LEU A 260 9.46 7.62 15.18
N ALA A 261 9.81 6.80 16.18
CA ALA A 261 8.99 5.69 16.64
C ALA A 261 8.31 6.07 17.96
N PHE A 262 6.99 5.88 18.06
CA PHE A 262 6.25 5.98 19.31
C PHE A 262 6.26 4.64 20.07
N LYS A 263 6.07 3.52 19.36
CA LYS A 263 6.05 2.18 19.93
C LYS A 263 6.65 1.18 18.94
N VAL A 264 7.48 0.26 19.45
CA VAL A 264 8.01 -0.87 18.67
C VAL A 264 7.81 -2.12 19.50
N GLU A 265 7.16 -3.12 18.93
CA GLU A 265 6.85 -4.37 19.60
C GLU A 265 6.87 -5.56 18.64
N LYS A 266 6.92 -6.77 19.20
CA LYS A 266 6.63 -7.98 18.44
C LYS A 266 5.15 -8.22 18.43
N TYR A 267 4.62 -8.53 17.24
CA TYR A 267 3.17 -8.75 17.05
C TYR A 267 2.94 -10.03 16.25
N SER A 268 2.06 -10.87 16.77
CA SER A 268 1.65 -12.09 16.08
C SER A 268 0.46 -11.79 15.18
N HIS A 269 0.60 -12.07 13.90
CA HIS A 269 -0.48 -11.89 12.93
C HIS A 269 -0.42 -12.94 11.83
N SER A 270 -1.52 -13.09 11.13
CA SER A 270 -1.63 -14.02 10.01
C SER A 270 -1.02 -13.40 8.75
N TYR A 271 -0.06 -14.08 8.11
CA TYR A 271 0.65 -13.61 6.92
C TYR A 271 0.62 -14.64 5.79
N PRO A 272 0.34 -14.23 4.54
CA PRO A 272 0.22 -15.18 3.44
C PRO A 272 1.58 -15.67 2.93
N HIS A 273 1.64 -16.99 2.67
CA HIS A 273 2.80 -17.67 2.13
C HIS A 273 2.47 -18.34 0.79
N CYS A 274 3.47 -18.43 -0.07
CA CYS A 274 3.35 -19.14 -1.33
C CYS A 274 3.36 -20.65 -1.09
N TRP A 275 2.30 -21.35 -1.49
CA TRP A 275 2.17 -22.78 -1.30
C TRP A 275 3.23 -23.63 -2.04
N ARG A 276 3.92 -23.04 -3.06
CA ARG A 276 4.99 -23.72 -3.81
C ARG A 276 6.36 -23.64 -3.15
N THR A 277 6.63 -22.54 -2.45
CA THR A 277 7.96 -22.23 -1.93
C THR A 277 8.01 -22.18 -0.42
N ASP A 278 6.84 -22.23 0.23
CA ASP A 278 6.67 -22.04 1.68
C ASP A 278 7.23 -20.72 2.23
N LYS A 279 7.47 -19.74 1.33
CA LYS A 279 8.01 -18.42 1.69
C LYS A 279 6.91 -17.37 1.67
N PRO A 280 7.06 -16.29 2.49
CA PRO A 280 6.11 -15.19 2.48
C PRO A 280 5.97 -14.57 1.10
N ILE A 281 4.82 -13.99 0.82
CA ILE A 281 4.57 -13.25 -0.42
C ILE A 281 4.70 -11.75 -0.18
N LEU A 282 4.76 -10.97 -1.26
CA LEU A 282 4.62 -9.52 -1.25
C LEU A 282 3.38 -9.14 -2.08
N TYR A 283 2.73 -8.04 -1.73
CA TYR A 283 1.87 -7.36 -2.70
C TYR A 283 2.77 -6.49 -3.58
N PHE A 284 2.67 -6.66 -4.90
CA PHE A 284 3.63 -6.08 -5.83
C PHE A 284 2.93 -5.57 -7.10
N PRO A 285 3.34 -4.43 -7.68
CA PRO A 285 2.82 -3.97 -8.95
C PRO A 285 3.32 -4.87 -10.10
N LEU A 286 2.41 -5.59 -10.73
CA LEU A 286 2.73 -6.45 -11.87
C LEU A 286 2.12 -5.86 -13.14
N ASP A 287 2.98 -5.57 -14.11
CA ASP A 287 2.57 -5.19 -15.46
C ASP A 287 1.74 -6.31 -16.08
N SER A 288 0.63 -5.92 -16.68
CA SER A 288 -0.33 -6.89 -17.20
C SER A 288 -1.10 -6.31 -18.38
N TRP A 289 -1.59 -7.19 -19.24
CA TRP A 289 -2.56 -6.86 -20.27
C TRP A 289 -3.97 -7.08 -19.74
N PHE A 290 -4.86 -6.14 -20.02
CA PHE A 290 -6.25 -6.15 -19.54
C PHE A 290 -7.23 -6.05 -20.69
N VAL A 291 -8.37 -6.72 -20.54
CA VAL A 291 -9.57 -6.40 -21.29
C VAL A 291 -10.41 -5.42 -20.45
N LYS A 292 -10.73 -4.24 -21.01
CA LYS A 292 -11.56 -3.23 -20.36
C LYS A 292 -13.02 -3.69 -20.30
N ALA A 293 -13.29 -4.73 -19.52
CA ALA A 293 -14.62 -5.31 -19.35
C ALA A 293 -15.58 -4.32 -18.69
N THR A 294 -15.08 -3.41 -17.86
CA THR A 294 -15.86 -2.34 -17.21
C THR A 294 -16.51 -1.39 -18.20
N ALA A 295 -16.00 -1.26 -19.44
CA ALA A 295 -16.63 -0.46 -20.48
C ALA A 295 -18.02 -0.95 -20.91
N ALA A 296 -18.32 -2.24 -20.68
CA ALA A 296 -19.61 -2.85 -20.99
C ALA A 296 -20.45 -3.15 -19.73
N LYS A 297 -19.96 -2.82 -18.54
CA LYS A 297 -20.55 -3.19 -17.24
C LYS A 297 -22.02 -2.78 -17.12
N ASP A 298 -22.33 -1.51 -17.35
CA ASP A 298 -23.66 -0.98 -17.18
C ASP A 298 -24.63 -1.65 -18.16
N ARG A 299 -24.21 -1.80 -19.42
CA ARG A 299 -25.02 -2.45 -20.46
C ARG A 299 -25.25 -3.93 -20.16
N MET A 300 -24.25 -4.65 -19.67
CA MET A 300 -24.41 -6.05 -19.27
C MET A 300 -25.35 -6.19 -18.06
N THR A 301 -25.26 -5.27 -17.10
CA THR A 301 -26.17 -5.24 -15.95
C THR A 301 -27.61 -4.98 -16.35
N GLU A 302 -27.87 -4.08 -17.30
CA GLU A 302 -29.19 -3.87 -17.86
C GLU A 302 -29.73 -5.12 -18.60
N LEU A 303 -28.90 -5.70 -19.46
CA LEU A 303 -29.26 -6.90 -20.22
C LEU A 303 -29.54 -8.10 -19.30
N ASN A 304 -28.80 -8.24 -18.22
CA ASN A 304 -29.05 -9.29 -17.22
C ASN A 304 -30.48 -9.25 -16.66
N LYS A 305 -31.04 -8.06 -16.50
CA LYS A 305 -32.43 -7.89 -16.02
C LYS A 305 -33.49 -8.35 -17.02
N THR A 306 -33.16 -8.47 -18.29
CA THR A 306 -34.08 -8.94 -19.37
C THR A 306 -34.07 -10.46 -19.51
N ILE A 307 -33.17 -11.18 -18.86
CA ILE A 307 -33.08 -12.64 -18.95
C ILE A 307 -34.07 -13.28 -17.98
N ASN A 308 -34.82 -14.26 -18.47
CA ASN A 308 -35.71 -15.06 -17.63
C ASN A 308 -34.89 -16.16 -16.90
N TRP A 309 -34.25 -15.79 -15.82
CA TRP A 309 -33.44 -16.69 -15.01
C TRP A 309 -34.27 -17.73 -14.26
N LYS A 310 -33.81 -18.99 -14.25
CA LYS A 310 -34.44 -20.05 -13.47
C LYS A 310 -33.36 -20.83 -12.71
N PRO A 311 -33.27 -20.66 -11.39
CA PRO A 311 -34.08 -19.77 -10.54
C PRO A 311 -33.73 -18.29 -10.75
N GLU A 312 -34.69 -17.40 -10.49
CA GLU A 312 -34.56 -15.94 -10.60
C GLU A 312 -33.40 -15.41 -9.76
N SER A 313 -33.13 -16.05 -8.61
CA SER A 313 -32.02 -15.70 -7.70
C SER A 313 -30.62 -15.81 -8.35
N THR A 314 -30.47 -16.51 -9.47
CA THR A 314 -29.21 -16.53 -10.22
C THR A 314 -28.91 -15.16 -10.81
N GLY A 315 -29.89 -14.53 -11.44
CA GLY A 315 -29.75 -13.22 -12.08
C GLY A 315 -29.67 -12.06 -11.10
N THR A 316 -30.48 -12.09 -10.04
CA THR A 316 -30.50 -11.03 -9.01
C THR A 316 -29.45 -11.24 -7.90
N GLY A 317 -29.00 -12.48 -7.71
CA GLY A 317 -28.02 -12.86 -6.72
C GLY A 317 -26.59 -12.93 -7.27
N ARG A 318 -26.05 -14.15 -7.38
CA ARG A 318 -24.62 -14.37 -7.66
C ARG A 318 -24.15 -13.71 -8.96
N PHE A 319 -24.87 -13.90 -10.06
CA PHE A 319 -24.47 -13.35 -11.37
C PHE A 319 -24.66 -11.83 -11.44
N GLY A 320 -25.81 -11.32 -10.97
CA GLY A 320 -26.05 -9.88 -10.91
C GLY A 320 -25.02 -9.15 -10.07
N LYS A 321 -24.73 -9.65 -8.86
CA LYS A 321 -23.69 -9.08 -8.00
C LYS A 321 -22.29 -9.16 -8.61
N TRP A 322 -21.99 -10.21 -9.37
CA TRP A 322 -20.72 -10.31 -10.09
C TRP A 322 -20.62 -9.24 -11.18
N LEU A 323 -21.70 -8.97 -11.93
CA LEU A 323 -21.74 -7.88 -12.91
C LEU A 323 -21.63 -6.50 -12.27
N GLU A 324 -22.33 -6.27 -11.15
CA GLU A 324 -22.27 -5.01 -10.39
C GLU A 324 -20.85 -4.70 -9.87
N ASN A 325 -20.08 -5.74 -9.57
CA ASN A 325 -18.70 -5.63 -9.08
C ASN A 325 -17.65 -6.00 -10.16
N LEU A 326 -18.05 -5.95 -11.45
CA LEU A 326 -17.17 -6.29 -12.55
C LEU A 326 -15.93 -5.38 -12.57
N ASN A 327 -14.77 -5.99 -12.65
CA ASN A 327 -13.48 -5.35 -12.88
C ASN A 327 -12.95 -5.71 -14.26
N ASP A 328 -11.94 -4.97 -14.73
CA ASP A 328 -11.24 -5.30 -15.96
C ASP A 328 -10.54 -6.64 -15.84
N TRP A 329 -10.56 -7.41 -16.91
CA TRP A 329 -10.04 -8.77 -16.91
C TRP A 329 -8.53 -8.78 -17.18
N ASN A 330 -7.74 -9.18 -16.19
CA ASN A 330 -6.30 -9.40 -16.33
C ASN A 330 -6.04 -10.69 -17.14
N LEU A 331 -5.42 -10.54 -18.30
CA LEU A 331 -5.06 -11.64 -19.21
C LEU A 331 -3.68 -12.21 -18.92
N SER A 332 -2.76 -11.41 -18.36
CA SER A 332 -1.37 -11.81 -18.18
C SER A 332 -1.22 -12.95 -17.19
N ARG A 333 -0.37 -13.92 -17.54
CA ARG A 333 0.08 -14.99 -16.67
C ARG A 333 1.59 -15.15 -16.84
N SER A 334 2.34 -15.05 -15.76
CA SER A 334 3.80 -15.17 -15.75
C SER A 334 4.25 -16.62 -15.45
N ARG A 335 3.55 -17.62 -16.02
CA ARG A 335 3.85 -19.03 -15.87
C ARG A 335 4.18 -19.69 -17.19
N PHE A 336 5.04 -20.70 -17.14
CA PHE A 336 5.22 -21.61 -18.26
C PHE A 336 3.90 -22.27 -18.62
N TRP A 337 3.76 -22.65 -19.89
CA TRP A 337 2.57 -23.34 -20.42
C TRP A 337 1.33 -22.44 -20.52
N GLY A 338 1.54 -21.17 -20.80
CA GLY A 338 0.47 -20.24 -21.16
C GLY A 338 0.22 -20.20 -22.67
N ILE A 339 -0.88 -19.57 -23.07
CA ILE A 339 -1.15 -19.19 -24.45
C ILE A 339 -0.59 -17.77 -24.64
N PRO A 340 0.31 -17.54 -25.63
CA PRO A 340 0.76 -16.20 -25.96
C PRO A 340 -0.39 -15.29 -26.33
N ILE A 341 -0.41 -14.08 -25.84
CA ILE A 341 -1.32 -13.04 -26.32
C ILE A 341 -0.81 -12.59 -27.70
N PRO A 342 -1.66 -12.54 -28.76
CA PRO A 342 -1.22 -12.24 -30.12
C PRO A 342 -0.94 -10.75 -30.32
N ILE A 343 -0.04 -10.20 -29.51
CA ILE A 343 0.42 -8.81 -29.56
C ILE A 343 1.91 -8.81 -29.92
N TRP A 344 2.23 -8.17 -31.04
CA TRP A 344 3.59 -7.89 -31.43
C TRP A 344 3.94 -6.46 -31.07
N ARG A 345 5.14 -6.26 -30.59
CA ARG A 345 5.63 -4.98 -30.13
C ARG A 345 7.06 -4.78 -30.58
N THR A 346 7.41 -3.56 -31.02
CA THR A 346 8.80 -3.18 -31.26
C THR A 346 9.60 -3.19 -29.94
N GLU A 347 10.91 -3.36 -30.03
CA GLU A 347 11.79 -3.43 -28.86
C GLU A 347 11.72 -2.15 -28.02
N ASP A 348 11.64 -0.99 -28.69
CA ASP A 348 11.48 0.33 -28.06
C ASP A 348 10.03 0.62 -27.60
N GLY A 349 9.09 -0.28 -27.91
CA GLY A 349 7.67 -0.13 -27.55
C GLY A 349 6.91 0.96 -28.29
N SER A 350 7.50 1.53 -29.37
CA SER A 350 6.88 2.62 -30.14
C SER A 350 5.70 2.15 -31.00
N GLU A 351 5.69 0.88 -31.40
CA GLU A 351 4.63 0.30 -32.20
C GLU A 351 4.13 -1.01 -31.57
N GLU A 352 2.81 -1.18 -31.58
CA GLU A 352 2.14 -2.39 -31.11
C GLU A 352 1.02 -2.78 -32.07
N ILE A 353 0.92 -4.07 -32.40
CA ILE A 353 -0.17 -4.61 -33.20
C ILE A 353 -0.75 -5.87 -32.55
N CYS A 354 -2.08 -5.95 -32.48
CA CYS A 354 -2.78 -7.15 -32.04
C CYS A 354 -3.32 -7.88 -33.27
N ILE A 355 -2.87 -9.10 -33.49
CA ILE A 355 -3.25 -9.92 -34.67
C ILE A 355 -4.42 -10.84 -34.29
N GLY A 356 -5.50 -10.75 -35.05
CA GLY A 356 -6.72 -11.54 -34.82
C GLY A 356 -6.85 -12.82 -35.63
N SER A 357 -6.07 -12.98 -36.73
CA SER A 357 -6.12 -14.17 -37.56
C SER A 357 -4.78 -14.49 -38.23
N VAL A 358 -4.64 -15.71 -38.75
CA VAL A 358 -3.45 -16.13 -39.53
C VAL A 358 -3.35 -15.32 -40.83
N GLU A 359 -4.47 -15.00 -41.45
CA GLU A 359 -4.49 -14.18 -42.66
C GLU A 359 -3.97 -12.76 -42.39
N GLU A 360 -4.42 -12.14 -41.28
CA GLU A 360 -3.94 -10.83 -40.85
C GLU A 360 -2.43 -10.85 -40.56
N LEU A 361 -1.94 -11.90 -39.90
CA LEU A 361 -0.51 -12.12 -39.69
C LEU A 361 0.26 -12.24 -41.00
N ALA A 362 -0.23 -13.03 -41.96
CA ALA A 362 0.41 -13.21 -43.26
C ALA A 362 0.48 -11.91 -44.07
N ILE A 363 -0.54 -11.06 -43.96
CA ILE A 363 -0.53 -9.71 -44.60
C ILE A 363 0.47 -8.79 -43.91
N ALA A 364 0.57 -8.85 -42.58
CA ALA A 364 1.50 -8.01 -41.81
C ALA A 364 2.96 -8.45 -41.96
N CYS A 365 3.23 -9.73 -42.22
CA CYS A 365 4.58 -10.25 -42.49
C CYS A 365 5.01 -9.96 -43.93
N ARG A 366 6.24 -9.44 -44.09
CA ARG A 366 6.86 -9.22 -45.44
C ARG A 366 7.36 -10.50 -46.09
N GLU A 367 7.54 -11.56 -45.32
CA GLU A 367 7.94 -12.88 -45.79
C GLU A 367 6.70 -13.77 -45.82
N SER A 368 6.47 -14.43 -46.93
CA SER A 368 5.39 -15.42 -47.07
C SER A 368 5.68 -16.62 -46.15
N VAL A 369 4.73 -16.92 -45.29
CA VAL A 369 4.73 -18.15 -44.52
C VAL A 369 4.32 -19.33 -45.41
#